data_f0cc69c2518b629da90a236087e45451
#
_entry.id   f0cc69c2518b629da90a236087e45451
#
_cell.length_a   1.000
_cell.length_b   1.000
_cell.length_c   1.000
_cell.angle_alpha   90.00
_cell.angle_beta   90.00
_cell.angle_gamma   90.00
#
_symmetry.space_group_name_H-M   'P 1'
#
loop_
_entity.id
_entity.type
_entity.pdbx_description
1 polymer ?
#
loop_
_entity_poly.entity_id
_entity_poly.type
_entity_poly.pdbx_seq_one_letter_code
_entity_poly.pdbx_strand_id
1 'polypeptide(L)'
;MCLPGSPVVTLPVDLTINGDQCSFAGTSETDYCTFSYKGEVSAGAMELALSEVKLKNAKLAGMTWKLKPYNQEVEEQDPVRLVWESEKGIPLFDSFEIPVESVLKIALRMPLIAVGAENKVSATDMLGTVLQDVTFMEDGNIVATYKDAANGGTEWTKSPVNLAQYVVENDNQIKVFLNPAAIIAAVNNAGRAVDIQTVIQQAIQMLYPMLVNGVPVAFEQTEDALSVYLNTELLLPLLKTLVVPLLSDEEVVAMLVELMKKDPDFGDMAGLAEPMLKAFPEIIESTTKVEIGLNFVK
;
A
#
# COMPACT_ATOMS: atom_id res chain seq x y z
N MET A 1 -14.83 1.42 -7.20
CA MET A 1 -14.68 1.34 -8.67
C MET A 1 -15.34 0.05 -9.10
N CYS A 2 -16.20 0.06 -10.13
CA CYS A 2 -16.93 -1.16 -10.51
C CYS A 2 -16.14 -2.04 -11.48
N LEU A 3 -15.31 -1.42 -12.33
CA LEU A 3 -14.45 -2.13 -13.27
C LEU A 3 -12.99 -1.71 -13.04
N PRO A 4 -12.05 -2.67 -13.01
CA PRO A 4 -10.65 -2.36 -12.77
C PRO A 4 -10.09 -1.43 -13.86
N GLY A 5 -9.37 -0.39 -13.44
CA GLY A 5 -8.75 0.58 -14.33
C GLY A 5 -9.67 1.50 -15.12
N SER A 6 -11.01 1.38 -14.96
CA SER A 6 -11.98 2.09 -15.79
C SER A 6 -13.00 2.84 -14.93
N PRO A 7 -12.74 4.11 -14.57
CA PRO A 7 -13.65 4.90 -13.75
C PRO A 7 -14.94 5.29 -14.48
N VAL A 8 -14.90 5.32 -15.80
CA VAL A 8 -16.05 5.65 -16.68
C VAL A 8 -16.08 4.67 -17.83
N VAL A 9 -17.26 4.13 -18.12
CA VAL A 9 -17.50 3.23 -19.26
C VAL A 9 -18.79 3.66 -19.98
N THR A 10 -18.73 3.69 -21.29
CA THR A 10 -19.91 3.91 -22.14
C THR A 10 -20.42 2.55 -22.63
N LEU A 11 -21.69 2.26 -22.35
CA LEU A 11 -22.32 1.01 -22.77
C LEU A 11 -23.24 1.27 -23.99
N PRO A 12 -23.05 0.56 -25.09
CA PRO A 12 -24.07 0.50 -26.13
C PRO A 12 -25.25 -0.32 -25.60
N VAL A 13 -26.45 0.23 -25.63
CA VAL A 13 -27.65 -0.47 -25.12
C VAL A 13 -28.75 -0.53 -26.16
N ASP A 14 -29.25 -1.74 -26.39
CA ASP A 14 -30.50 -1.98 -27.12
C ASP A 14 -31.62 -2.15 -26.12
N LEU A 15 -32.59 -1.24 -26.11
CA LEU A 15 -33.70 -1.22 -25.17
C LEU A 15 -34.82 -2.17 -25.60
N THR A 16 -35.18 -3.08 -24.70
CA THR A 16 -36.42 -3.84 -24.79
C THR A 16 -37.47 -3.15 -23.93
N ILE A 17 -38.54 -2.64 -24.58
CA ILE A 17 -39.62 -1.91 -23.91
C ILE A 17 -40.77 -2.86 -23.62
N ASN A 18 -41.22 -2.90 -22.35
CA ASN A 18 -42.33 -3.73 -21.92
C ASN A 18 -43.25 -2.92 -20.98
N GLY A 19 -44.22 -2.24 -21.53
CA GLY A 19 -45.07 -1.29 -20.81
C GLY A 19 -44.26 -0.09 -20.30
N ASP A 20 -44.30 0.15 -19.00
CA ASP A 20 -43.55 1.23 -18.32
C ASP A 20 -42.14 0.83 -17.91
N GLN A 21 -41.68 -0.34 -18.29
CA GLN A 21 -40.34 -0.85 -18.00
C GLN A 21 -39.51 -0.98 -19.27
N CYS A 22 -38.22 -0.64 -19.14
CA CYS A 22 -37.23 -0.89 -20.19
C CYS A 22 -36.12 -1.78 -19.59
N SER A 23 -35.71 -2.77 -20.37
CA SER A 23 -34.55 -3.60 -19.98
C SER A 23 -33.52 -3.63 -21.10
N PHE A 24 -32.29 -3.87 -20.72
CA PHE A 24 -31.16 -4.03 -21.63
C PHE A 24 -30.13 -5.01 -21.04
N ALA A 25 -29.42 -5.72 -21.89
CA ALA A 25 -28.34 -6.60 -21.52
C ALA A 25 -27.37 -6.72 -22.69
N GLY A 26 -26.13 -7.05 -22.37
CA GLY A 26 -25.10 -7.25 -23.37
C GLY A 26 -23.74 -7.59 -22.75
N THR A 27 -22.75 -7.65 -23.61
CA THR A 27 -21.34 -7.76 -23.22
C THR A 27 -20.57 -6.56 -23.73
N SER A 28 -19.55 -6.13 -23.02
CA SER A 28 -18.68 -5.03 -23.42
C SER A 28 -17.26 -5.26 -22.89
N GLU A 29 -16.38 -4.36 -23.25
CA GLU A 29 -15.00 -4.40 -22.81
C GLU A 29 -14.44 -3.00 -22.54
N THR A 30 -13.40 -2.96 -21.74
CA THR A 30 -12.51 -1.80 -21.56
C THR A 30 -11.13 -2.13 -22.10
N ASP A 31 -10.17 -1.24 -21.92
CA ASP A 31 -8.78 -1.53 -22.24
C ASP A 31 -8.25 -2.71 -21.41
N TYR A 32 -8.78 -2.94 -20.19
CA TYR A 32 -8.25 -3.88 -19.23
C TYR A 32 -9.10 -5.14 -19.00
N CYS A 33 -10.40 -5.09 -19.23
CA CYS A 33 -11.28 -6.22 -18.92
C CYS A 33 -12.44 -6.37 -19.91
N THR A 34 -13.01 -7.57 -19.95
CA THR A 34 -14.32 -7.87 -20.57
C THR A 34 -15.33 -8.06 -19.44
N PHE A 35 -16.61 -7.80 -19.72
CA PHE A 35 -17.68 -7.97 -18.74
C PHE A 35 -19.05 -8.08 -19.41
N SER A 36 -20.01 -8.64 -18.66
CA SER A 36 -21.43 -8.65 -19.01
C SER A 36 -22.16 -7.58 -18.21
N TYR A 37 -23.20 -7.01 -18.80
CA TYR A 37 -24.06 -6.04 -18.13
C TYR A 37 -25.54 -6.36 -18.34
N LYS A 38 -26.35 -6.05 -17.33
CA LYS A 38 -27.79 -6.11 -17.36
C LYS A 38 -28.37 -4.91 -16.60
N GLY A 39 -29.34 -4.23 -17.20
CA GLY A 39 -30.00 -3.11 -16.56
C GLY A 39 -31.49 -3.11 -16.79
N GLU A 40 -32.21 -2.49 -15.85
CA GLU A 40 -33.66 -2.26 -15.88
C GLU A 40 -33.94 -0.82 -15.49
N VAL A 41 -34.88 -0.18 -16.24
CA VAL A 41 -35.34 1.17 -15.96
C VAL A 41 -36.84 1.14 -15.77
N SER A 42 -37.35 1.63 -14.65
CA SER A 42 -38.77 1.74 -14.34
C SER A 42 -39.05 2.94 -13.46
N ALA A 43 -40.11 3.69 -13.72
CA ALA A 43 -40.66 4.75 -12.87
C ALA A 43 -39.60 5.72 -12.27
N GLY A 44 -38.56 6.07 -13.04
CA GLY A 44 -37.52 7.01 -12.62
C GLY A 44 -36.36 6.39 -11.83
N ALA A 45 -36.31 5.06 -11.68
CA ALA A 45 -35.19 4.31 -11.14
C ALA A 45 -34.50 3.49 -12.23
N MET A 46 -33.15 3.36 -12.12
CA MET A 46 -32.35 2.49 -12.98
C MET A 46 -31.52 1.58 -12.09
N GLU A 47 -31.60 0.28 -12.37
CA GLU A 47 -30.71 -0.72 -11.79
C GLU A 47 -29.75 -1.21 -12.87
N LEU A 48 -28.47 -1.28 -12.56
CA LEU A 48 -27.43 -1.80 -13.45
C LEU A 48 -26.57 -2.81 -12.68
N ALA A 49 -26.50 -4.03 -13.20
CA ALA A 49 -25.62 -5.06 -12.71
C ALA A 49 -24.49 -5.31 -13.71
N LEU A 50 -23.27 -5.39 -13.22
CA LEU A 50 -22.09 -5.85 -13.95
C LEU A 50 -21.73 -7.25 -13.45
N SER A 51 -21.39 -8.15 -14.35
CA SER A 51 -21.05 -9.53 -14.04
C SER A 51 -20.00 -10.06 -15.00
N GLU A 52 -19.46 -11.24 -14.70
CA GLU A 52 -18.47 -11.93 -15.53
C GLU A 52 -17.26 -11.07 -15.90
N VAL A 53 -16.84 -10.20 -14.98
CA VAL A 53 -15.67 -9.35 -15.17
C VAL A 53 -14.43 -10.23 -15.24
N LYS A 54 -13.64 -10.09 -16.32
CA LYS A 54 -12.38 -10.82 -16.50
C LYS A 54 -11.31 -9.91 -17.06
N LEU A 55 -10.14 -9.92 -16.44
CA LEU A 55 -8.99 -9.20 -16.94
C LEU A 55 -8.53 -9.76 -18.29
N LYS A 56 -8.18 -8.88 -19.24
CA LYS A 56 -7.57 -9.25 -20.53
C LYS A 56 -6.15 -9.77 -20.35
N ASN A 57 -5.40 -9.20 -19.42
CA ASN A 57 -4.07 -9.70 -19.02
C ASN A 57 -4.18 -10.44 -17.70
N ALA A 58 -4.09 -11.76 -17.75
CA ALA A 58 -4.30 -12.67 -16.64
C ALA A 58 -2.99 -13.09 -15.92
N LYS A 59 -1.87 -12.37 -16.10
CA LYS A 59 -0.54 -12.79 -15.60
C LYS A 59 -0.50 -13.14 -14.11
N LEU A 60 -1.23 -12.40 -13.26
CA LEU A 60 -1.36 -12.66 -11.82
C LEU A 60 -2.73 -13.26 -11.44
N ALA A 61 -3.67 -13.32 -12.39
CA ALA A 61 -5.07 -13.65 -12.12
C ALA A 61 -5.24 -15.09 -11.60
N GLY A 62 -6.13 -15.24 -10.60
CA GLY A 62 -6.42 -16.51 -9.96
C GLY A 62 -5.33 -17.04 -9.02
N MET A 63 -4.28 -16.27 -8.76
CA MET A 63 -3.16 -16.70 -7.92
C MET A 63 -3.29 -16.19 -6.49
N THR A 64 -3.06 -17.08 -5.53
CA THR A 64 -2.95 -16.76 -4.10
C THR A 64 -1.50 -16.94 -3.65
N TRP A 65 -0.99 -15.93 -2.96
CA TRP A 65 0.37 -15.86 -2.50
C TRP A 65 0.39 -15.65 -0.99
N LYS A 66 1.08 -16.52 -0.25
CA LYS A 66 1.27 -16.38 1.19
C LYS A 66 2.39 -15.39 1.48
N LEU A 67 2.21 -14.59 2.52
CA LEU A 67 3.29 -13.73 2.99
C LEU A 67 4.52 -14.59 3.32
N LYS A 68 5.69 -14.19 2.84
CA LYS A 68 6.94 -14.88 3.11
C LYS A 68 7.21 -14.85 4.62
N PRO A 69 7.50 -15.99 5.28
CA PRO A 69 7.78 -15.98 6.72
C PRO A 69 9.09 -15.25 7.01
N TYR A 70 9.14 -14.57 8.15
CA TYR A 70 10.39 -14.02 8.66
C TYR A 70 11.22 -15.12 9.31
N ASN A 71 12.51 -15.16 9.00
CA ASN A 71 13.49 -16.01 9.70
C ASN A 71 14.80 -15.22 9.84
N GLN A 72 15.16 -14.89 11.08
CA GLN A 72 16.36 -14.13 11.37
C GLN A 72 17.67 -14.86 11.00
N GLU A 73 17.65 -16.18 10.97
CA GLU A 73 18.83 -17.00 10.65
C GLU A 73 19.05 -17.15 9.14
N VAL A 74 18.05 -16.83 8.33
CA VAL A 74 18.08 -16.97 6.87
C VAL A 74 17.77 -15.62 6.24
N GLU A 75 18.78 -14.92 5.80
CA GLU A 75 18.67 -13.55 5.25
C GLU A 75 17.65 -13.41 4.12
N GLU A 76 17.45 -14.49 3.35
CA GLU A 76 16.49 -14.52 2.25
C GLU A 76 15.01 -14.68 2.71
N GLN A 77 14.76 -15.00 3.98
CA GLN A 77 13.41 -15.16 4.52
C GLN A 77 12.95 -13.89 5.22
N ASP A 78 12.63 -12.87 4.45
CA ASP A 78 12.08 -11.61 4.92
C ASP A 78 10.79 -11.28 4.17
N PRO A 79 9.65 -11.07 4.86
CA PRO A 79 8.41 -10.64 4.22
C PRO A 79 8.47 -9.22 3.66
N VAL A 80 9.42 -8.41 4.11
CA VAL A 80 9.59 -7.02 3.66
C VAL A 80 10.69 -6.94 2.62
N ARG A 81 10.37 -6.43 1.43
CA ARG A 81 11.35 -5.97 0.47
C ARG A 81 11.74 -4.55 0.82
N LEU A 82 12.99 -4.33 1.18
CA LEU A 82 13.58 -3.02 1.42
C LEU A 82 14.94 -2.97 0.75
N VAL A 83 15.09 -2.07 -0.21
CA VAL A 83 16.34 -1.74 -0.89
C VAL A 83 16.53 -0.23 -0.81
N TRP A 84 17.69 0.23 -0.37
CA TRP A 84 18.03 1.64 -0.36
C TRP A 84 19.52 1.84 -0.65
N GLU A 85 19.83 2.38 -1.82
CA GLU A 85 21.17 2.72 -2.25
C GLU A 85 21.32 4.25 -2.32
N SER A 86 22.26 4.80 -1.60
CA SER A 86 22.59 6.24 -1.57
C SER A 86 24.09 6.44 -1.34
N GLU A 87 24.62 7.56 -1.85
CA GLU A 87 26.04 7.91 -1.59
C GLU A 87 26.28 8.34 -0.15
N LYS A 88 25.25 8.90 0.50
CA LYS A 88 25.25 9.30 1.90
C LYS A 88 24.57 8.27 2.76
N GLY A 89 25.10 8.03 3.95
CA GLY A 89 24.52 7.18 4.98
C GLY A 89 23.99 7.96 6.17
N ILE A 90 23.46 7.24 7.15
CA ILE A 90 23.02 7.81 8.43
C ILE A 90 24.26 8.02 9.32
N PRO A 91 24.56 9.26 9.78
CA PRO A 91 25.70 9.54 10.63
C PRO A 91 25.47 8.96 12.04
N LEU A 92 26.42 8.19 12.54
CA LEU A 92 26.42 7.69 13.93
C LEU A 92 27.42 8.42 14.82
N PHE A 93 28.61 8.70 14.30
CA PHE A 93 29.70 9.42 14.96
C PHE A 93 30.49 10.19 13.95
N ASP A 94 31.31 11.13 14.36
CA ASP A 94 32.04 12.16 13.58
C ASP A 94 32.54 11.80 12.16
N SER A 95 32.62 10.53 11.79
CA SER A 95 33.11 10.10 10.47
C SER A 95 32.56 8.74 10.03
N PHE A 96 31.59 8.17 10.74
CA PHE A 96 31.05 6.86 10.41
C PHE A 96 29.58 6.95 10.01
N GLU A 97 29.31 6.58 8.78
CA GLU A 97 27.95 6.50 8.23
C GLU A 97 27.53 5.04 8.07
N ILE A 98 26.29 4.74 8.42
CA ILE A 98 25.67 3.43 8.16
C ILE A 98 24.75 3.55 6.95
N PRO A 99 24.73 2.56 6.04
CA PRO A 99 23.75 2.51 4.97
C PRO A 99 22.32 2.58 5.51
N VAL A 100 21.48 3.43 4.90
CA VAL A 100 20.09 3.62 5.31
C VAL A 100 19.33 2.31 5.34
N GLU A 101 19.53 1.46 4.35
CA GLU A 101 18.93 0.13 4.28
C GLU A 101 19.18 -0.70 5.54
N SER A 102 20.43 -0.70 6.01
CA SER A 102 20.82 -1.45 7.21
C SER A 102 20.09 -0.94 8.46
N VAL A 103 20.02 0.39 8.63
CA VAL A 103 19.34 1.01 9.77
C VAL A 103 17.85 0.73 9.73
N LEU A 104 17.21 0.86 8.58
CA LEU A 104 15.77 0.58 8.42
C LEU A 104 15.46 -0.90 8.64
N LYS A 105 16.27 -1.82 8.10
CA LYS A 105 16.12 -3.26 8.37
C LYS A 105 16.25 -3.59 9.86
N ILE A 106 17.22 -3.00 10.55
CA ILE A 106 17.34 -3.15 12.00
C ILE A 106 16.08 -2.62 12.70
N ALA A 107 15.64 -1.42 12.39
CA ALA A 107 14.45 -0.82 13.00
C ALA A 107 13.18 -1.67 12.79
N LEU A 108 12.96 -2.22 11.59
CA LEU A 108 11.85 -3.11 11.29
C LEU A 108 11.89 -4.43 12.10
N ARG A 109 13.09 -4.87 12.49
CA ARG A 109 13.31 -6.12 13.23
C ARG A 109 13.44 -5.92 14.74
N MET A 110 13.54 -4.68 15.22
CA MET A 110 13.56 -4.40 16.66
C MET A 110 12.16 -4.55 17.27
N PRO A 111 12.03 -5.15 18.45
CA PRO A 111 10.75 -5.33 19.14
C PRO A 111 10.28 -4.00 19.77
N LEU A 112 9.78 -3.09 18.93
CA LEU A 112 9.34 -1.75 19.32
C LEU A 112 7.81 -1.62 19.44
N ILE A 113 7.04 -2.55 18.86
CA ILE A 113 5.58 -2.47 18.83
C ILE A 113 5.01 -3.19 20.05
N ALA A 114 4.35 -2.46 20.94
CA ALA A 114 3.71 -3.02 22.12
C ALA A 114 2.49 -3.88 21.74
N VAL A 115 2.47 -5.13 22.21
CA VAL A 115 1.35 -6.06 22.07
C VAL A 115 0.92 -6.50 23.46
N GLY A 116 -0.15 -5.86 23.98
CA GLY A 116 -0.56 -6.01 25.38
C GLY A 116 0.33 -5.24 26.36
N ALA A 117 0.29 -5.61 27.64
CA ALA A 117 0.92 -4.84 28.71
C ALA A 117 2.45 -5.08 28.86
N GLU A 118 2.96 -6.24 28.43
CA GLU A 118 4.34 -6.64 28.75
C GLU A 118 5.15 -7.15 27.54
N ASN A 119 4.51 -7.36 26.39
CA ASN A 119 5.16 -7.94 25.22
C ASN A 119 5.37 -6.90 24.12
N LYS A 120 6.55 -6.92 23.51
CA LYS A 120 6.85 -6.15 22.30
C LYS A 120 7.23 -7.09 21.18
N VAL A 121 6.83 -6.75 19.97
CA VAL A 121 7.15 -7.48 18.75
C VAL A 121 7.77 -6.53 17.72
N SER A 122 8.53 -7.08 16.79
CA SER A 122 9.03 -6.31 15.67
C SER A 122 7.92 -6.01 14.64
N ALA A 123 8.12 -5.00 13.80
CA ALA A 123 7.20 -4.72 12.71
C ALA A 123 7.11 -5.90 11.73
N THR A 124 8.23 -6.57 11.50
CA THR A 124 8.31 -7.76 10.62
C THR A 124 7.53 -8.94 11.20
N ASP A 125 7.67 -9.22 12.51
CA ASP A 125 6.90 -10.28 13.18
C ASP A 125 5.41 -9.93 13.21
N MET A 126 5.07 -8.68 13.53
CA MET A 126 3.68 -8.23 13.54
C MET A 126 3.01 -8.41 12.19
N LEU A 127 3.72 -8.09 11.09
CA LEU A 127 3.18 -8.29 9.74
C LEU A 127 2.75 -9.74 9.51
N GLY A 128 3.57 -10.73 9.91
CA GLY A 128 3.24 -12.15 9.84
C GLY A 128 2.05 -12.57 10.71
N THR A 129 1.74 -11.82 11.78
CA THR A 129 0.57 -12.09 12.63
C THR A 129 -0.73 -11.49 12.09
N VAL A 130 -0.66 -10.48 11.21
CA VAL A 130 -1.84 -9.76 10.69
C VAL A 130 -2.15 -10.04 9.22
N LEU A 131 -1.18 -10.44 8.40
CA LEU A 131 -1.37 -10.75 6.99
C LEU A 131 -0.95 -12.19 6.71
N GLN A 132 -1.87 -13.01 6.20
CA GLN A 132 -1.63 -14.41 5.84
C GLN A 132 -1.29 -14.57 4.37
N ASP A 133 -2.17 -14.10 3.50
CA ASP A 133 -2.06 -14.23 2.06
C ASP A 133 -2.74 -13.09 1.31
N VAL A 134 -2.43 -12.99 0.02
CA VAL A 134 -3.07 -12.09 -0.93
C VAL A 134 -3.47 -12.88 -2.17
N THR A 135 -4.71 -12.74 -2.61
CA THR A 135 -5.24 -13.33 -3.84
C THR A 135 -5.46 -12.23 -4.89
N PHE A 136 -4.85 -12.40 -6.05
CA PHE A 136 -5.12 -11.62 -7.25
C PHE A 136 -6.23 -12.31 -8.03
N MET A 137 -7.46 -11.80 -7.95
CA MET A 137 -8.64 -12.43 -8.55
C MET A 137 -8.70 -12.19 -10.07
N GLU A 138 -9.41 -13.06 -10.79
CA GLU A 138 -9.60 -12.96 -12.25
C GLU A 138 -10.37 -11.72 -12.67
N ASP A 139 -11.21 -11.18 -11.80
CA ASP A 139 -11.99 -9.97 -12.00
C ASP A 139 -11.23 -8.67 -11.69
N GLY A 140 -9.94 -8.78 -11.34
CA GLY A 140 -9.08 -7.65 -11.00
C GLY A 140 -9.18 -7.19 -9.55
N ASN A 141 -9.93 -7.87 -8.68
CA ASN A 141 -9.89 -7.59 -7.24
C ASN A 141 -8.61 -8.15 -6.61
N ILE A 142 -8.08 -7.44 -5.62
CA ILE A 142 -7.06 -7.92 -4.70
C ILE A 142 -7.76 -8.20 -3.38
N VAL A 143 -7.69 -9.45 -2.92
CA VAL A 143 -8.29 -9.87 -1.65
C VAL A 143 -7.19 -10.40 -0.73
N ALA A 144 -7.06 -9.80 0.44
CA ALA A 144 -6.13 -10.23 1.48
C ALA A 144 -6.85 -11.08 2.53
N THR A 145 -6.20 -12.13 3.02
CA THR A 145 -6.59 -12.82 4.26
C THR A 145 -5.79 -12.20 5.40
N TYR A 146 -6.49 -11.54 6.33
CA TYR A 146 -5.85 -10.75 7.37
C TYR A 146 -6.60 -10.83 8.69
N LYS A 147 -5.97 -10.36 9.77
CA LYS A 147 -6.61 -10.14 11.08
C LYS A 147 -6.76 -8.64 11.30
N ASP A 148 -7.96 -8.22 11.66
CA ASP A 148 -8.25 -6.82 12.02
C ASP A 148 -7.83 -6.54 13.47
N ALA A 149 -6.53 -6.67 13.72
CA ALA A 149 -5.96 -6.49 15.06
C ALA A 149 -6.19 -5.08 15.61
N ALA A 150 -6.28 -4.07 14.75
CA ALA A 150 -6.54 -2.68 15.14
C ALA A 150 -7.92 -2.52 15.80
N ASN A 151 -8.90 -3.35 15.41
CA ASN A 151 -10.26 -3.38 15.98
C ASN A 151 -10.47 -4.59 16.93
N GLY A 152 -9.37 -5.22 17.38
CA GLY A 152 -9.42 -6.36 18.31
C GLY A 152 -9.81 -7.69 17.65
N GLY A 153 -9.78 -7.78 16.34
CA GLY A 153 -10.05 -9.03 15.59
C GLY A 153 -8.92 -10.03 15.77
N THR A 154 -9.25 -11.24 16.18
CA THR A 154 -8.31 -12.36 16.37
C THR A 154 -8.40 -13.41 15.28
N GLU A 155 -9.51 -13.44 14.55
CA GLU A 155 -9.79 -14.41 13.51
C GLU A 155 -9.32 -13.93 12.14
N TRP A 156 -8.87 -14.88 11.30
CA TRP A 156 -8.54 -14.61 9.93
C TRP A 156 -9.81 -14.31 9.12
N THR A 157 -9.82 -13.18 8.44
CA THR A 157 -10.94 -12.74 7.60
C THR A 157 -10.43 -12.29 6.23
N LYS A 158 -11.30 -12.32 5.24
CA LYS A 158 -10.99 -11.80 3.91
C LYS A 158 -11.38 -10.35 3.78
N SER A 159 -10.53 -9.56 3.19
CA SER A 159 -10.87 -8.18 2.83
C SER A 159 -12.06 -8.15 1.86
N PRO A 160 -12.93 -7.12 1.94
CA PRO A 160 -14.02 -6.98 1.00
C PRO A 160 -13.50 -6.76 -0.44
N VAL A 161 -14.27 -7.22 -1.41
CA VAL A 161 -14.05 -6.88 -2.82
C VAL A 161 -14.20 -5.37 -3.03
N ASN A 162 -13.61 -4.84 -4.08
CA ASN A 162 -13.58 -3.40 -4.42
C ASN A 162 -12.86 -2.49 -3.40
N LEU A 163 -12.15 -3.06 -2.43
CA LEU A 163 -11.24 -2.32 -1.56
C LEU A 163 -9.96 -1.96 -2.31
N ALA A 164 -9.40 -2.94 -3.00
CA ALA A 164 -8.24 -2.81 -3.88
C ALA A 164 -8.48 -3.58 -5.19
N GLN A 165 -8.15 -2.98 -6.30
CA GLN A 165 -8.21 -3.61 -7.63
C GLN A 165 -6.88 -3.42 -8.34
N TYR A 166 -6.59 -4.28 -9.32
CA TYR A 166 -5.37 -4.17 -10.13
C TYR A 166 -5.65 -4.37 -11.62
N VAL A 167 -4.76 -3.83 -12.42
CA VAL A 167 -4.61 -4.16 -13.83
C VAL A 167 -3.13 -4.38 -14.13
N VAL A 168 -2.82 -5.28 -15.04
CA VAL A 168 -1.44 -5.51 -15.48
C VAL A 168 -1.12 -4.57 -16.63
N GLU A 169 -0.13 -3.69 -16.46
CA GLU A 169 0.30 -2.76 -17.50
C GLU A 169 1.34 -3.37 -18.43
N ASN A 170 2.29 -4.09 -17.86
CA ASN A 170 3.36 -4.75 -18.62
C ASN A 170 3.90 -5.99 -17.85
N ASP A 171 5.03 -6.52 -18.29
CA ASP A 171 5.57 -7.77 -17.73
C ASP A 171 6.01 -7.70 -16.27
N ASN A 172 6.26 -6.51 -15.73
CA ASN A 172 6.79 -6.31 -14.39
C ASN A 172 6.10 -5.16 -13.62
N GLN A 173 4.96 -4.68 -14.12
CA GLN A 173 4.24 -3.57 -13.51
C GLN A 173 2.73 -3.79 -13.54
N ILE A 174 2.10 -3.54 -12.40
CA ILE A 174 0.65 -3.42 -12.25
C ILE A 174 0.29 -1.99 -11.84
N LYS A 175 -0.94 -1.60 -12.11
CA LYS A 175 -1.58 -0.47 -11.44
C LYS A 175 -2.53 -0.96 -10.38
N VAL A 176 -2.38 -0.46 -9.17
CA VAL A 176 -3.27 -0.76 -8.04
C VAL A 176 -4.20 0.42 -7.79
N PHE A 177 -5.48 0.17 -7.82
CA PHE A 177 -6.54 1.13 -7.55
C PHE A 177 -7.09 0.86 -6.15
N LEU A 178 -6.92 1.80 -5.26
CA LEU A 178 -7.41 1.72 -3.90
C LEU A 178 -8.71 2.51 -3.76
N ASN A 179 -9.62 2.06 -2.91
CA ASN A 179 -10.84 2.80 -2.62
C ASN A 179 -10.53 3.98 -1.68
N PRO A 180 -10.53 5.25 -2.16
CA PRO A 180 -10.14 6.40 -1.33
C PRO A 180 -11.05 6.59 -0.13
N ALA A 181 -12.35 6.31 -0.25
CA ALA A 181 -13.30 6.46 0.84
C ALA A 181 -13.01 5.49 1.99
N ALA A 182 -12.63 4.24 1.67
CA ALA A 182 -12.25 3.25 2.68
C ALA A 182 -10.94 3.63 3.39
N ILE A 183 -9.95 4.18 2.67
CA ILE A 183 -8.70 4.66 3.25
C ILE A 183 -8.95 5.83 4.20
N ILE A 184 -9.72 6.84 3.76
CA ILE A 184 -10.05 8.01 4.58
C ILE A 184 -10.81 7.58 5.83
N ALA A 185 -11.76 6.66 5.72
CA ALA A 185 -12.49 6.12 6.88
C ALA A 185 -11.56 5.42 7.87
N ALA A 186 -10.61 4.61 7.40
CA ALA A 186 -9.63 3.93 8.24
C ALA A 186 -8.70 4.92 8.97
N VAL A 187 -8.21 5.96 8.28
CA VAL A 187 -7.35 6.99 8.88
C VAL A 187 -8.10 7.80 9.93
N ASN A 188 -9.35 8.20 9.67
CA ASN A 188 -10.16 8.96 10.62
C ASN A 188 -10.51 8.15 11.88
N ASN A 189 -10.69 6.84 11.77
CA ASN A 189 -10.99 5.96 12.90
C ASN A 189 -9.75 5.67 13.76
N ALA A 190 -8.54 5.89 13.25
CA ALA A 190 -7.30 5.64 13.98
C ALA A 190 -7.02 6.63 15.13
N GLY A 191 -7.83 7.65 15.33
CA GLY A 191 -7.96 8.53 16.51
C GLY A 191 -6.64 9.00 17.14
N ARG A 192 -5.76 9.73 16.41
CA ARG A 192 -4.45 10.13 16.93
C ARG A 192 -4.16 11.62 16.80
N ALA A 193 -3.29 12.07 17.71
CA ALA A 193 -2.85 13.42 18.03
C ALA A 193 -2.89 14.45 16.88
N VAL A 194 -3.42 15.60 17.20
CA VAL A 194 -3.91 16.69 16.34
C VAL A 194 -2.88 17.22 15.33
N ASP A 195 -1.59 17.21 15.63
CA ASP A 195 -0.57 17.84 14.77
C ASP A 195 -0.16 16.98 13.55
N ILE A 196 -0.18 15.65 13.70
CA ILE A 196 0.12 14.73 12.59
C ILE A 196 -1.03 14.68 11.57
N GLN A 197 -2.25 15.00 11.95
CA GLN A 197 -3.40 15.00 11.02
C GLN A 197 -3.23 15.98 9.86
N THR A 198 -2.62 17.15 10.08
CA THR A 198 -2.40 18.12 9.00
C THR A 198 -1.40 17.58 7.98
N VAL A 199 -0.32 16.96 8.41
CA VAL A 199 0.68 16.33 7.55
C VAL A 199 0.07 15.15 6.78
N ILE A 200 -0.73 14.31 7.45
CA ILE A 200 -1.45 13.19 6.81
C ILE A 200 -2.45 13.70 5.78
N GLN A 201 -3.20 14.76 6.07
CA GLN A 201 -4.16 15.34 5.13
C GLN A 201 -3.46 15.92 3.89
N GLN A 202 -2.33 16.59 4.05
CA GLN A 202 -1.52 17.07 2.93
C GLN A 202 -0.99 15.92 2.08
N ALA A 203 -0.45 14.88 2.72
CA ALA A 203 0.00 13.67 2.03
C ALA A 203 -1.14 12.98 1.26
N ILE A 204 -2.35 12.86 1.86
CA ILE A 204 -3.52 12.30 1.17
C ILE A 204 -3.90 13.16 -0.04
N GLN A 205 -3.91 14.48 0.07
CA GLN A 205 -4.21 15.36 -1.06
C GLN A 205 -3.20 15.21 -2.21
N MET A 206 -1.91 15.06 -1.91
CA MET A 206 -0.87 14.85 -2.91
C MET A 206 -0.95 13.46 -3.56
N LEU A 207 -1.31 12.44 -2.78
CA LEU A 207 -1.46 11.07 -3.26
C LEU A 207 -2.82 10.80 -3.92
N TYR A 208 -3.82 11.68 -3.73
CA TYR A 208 -5.17 11.48 -4.26
C TYR A 208 -5.22 11.24 -5.78
N PRO A 209 -4.46 11.95 -6.63
CA PRO A 209 -4.40 11.65 -8.05
C PRO A 209 -3.91 10.22 -8.35
N MET A 210 -2.96 9.71 -7.56
CA MET A 210 -2.47 8.33 -7.68
C MET A 210 -3.52 7.31 -7.24
N LEU A 211 -4.28 7.61 -6.18
CA LEU A 211 -5.37 6.73 -5.73
C LEU A 211 -6.48 6.61 -6.79
N VAL A 212 -6.75 7.68 -7.53
CA VAL A 212 -7.77 7.71 -8.58
C VAL A 212 -7.28 7.09 -9.89
N ASN A 213 -6.03 7.40 -10.28
CA ASN A 213 -5.44 6.96 -11.55
C ASN A 213 -4.74 5.61 -11.46
N GLY A 214 -4.66 5.04 -10.26
CA GLY A 214 -3.91 3.84 -9.94
C GLY A 214 -2.46 4.14 -9.57
N VAL A 215 -2.00 3.44 -8.53
CA VAL A 215 -0.61 3.49 -8.06
C VAL A 215 0.20 2.51 -8.89
N PRO A 216 1.26 2.94 -9.59
CA PRO A 216 2.16 2.01 -10.28
C PRO A 216 2.94 1.20 -9.24
N VAL A 217 2.86 -0.12 -9.36
CA VAL A 217 3.48 -1.07 -8.45
C VAL A 217 4.28 -2.05 -9.30
N ALA A 218 5.56 -2.16 -9.03
CA ALA A 218 6.43 -3.14 -9.67
C ALA A 218 6.22 -4.53 -9.06
N PHE A 219 6.44 -5.56 -9.86
CA PHE A 219 6.46 -6.92 -9.37
C PHE A 219 7.51 -7.78 -10.06
N GLU A 220 8.04 -8.73 -9.33
CA GLU A 220 8.90 -9.80 -9.81
C GLU A 220 8.27 -11.14 -9.44
N GLN A 221 8.04 -11.98 -10.43
CA GLN A 221 7.38 -13.27 -10.23
C GLN A 221 8.24 -14.41 -10.76
N THR A 222 8.41 -15.42 -9.94
CA THR A 222 8.94 -16.73 -10.32
C THR A 222 7.86 -17.81 -10.15
N GLU A 223 8.19 -19.05 -10.34
CA GLU A 223 7.26 -20.15 -10.11
C GLU A 223 6.75 -20.22 -8.67
N ASP A 224 7.61 -19.97 -7.67
CA ASP A 224 7.34 -20.14 -6.24
C ASP A 224 7.38 -18.87 -5.42
N ALA A 225 7.73 -17.74 -6.00
CA ALA A 225 7.87 -16.46 -5.31
C ALA A 225 7.27 -15.29 -6.08
N LEU A 226 6.75 -14.32 -5.33
CA LEU A 226 6.28 -13.04 -5.83
C LEU A 226 6.80 -11.92 -4.93
N SER A 227 7.44 -10.92 -5.51
CA SER A 227 7.73 -9.65 -4.83
C SER A 227 6.87 -8.55 -5.46
N VAL A 228 6.18 -7.76 -4.63
CA VAL A 228 5.35 -6.63 -5.07
C VAL A 228 5.84 -5.38 -4.33
N TYR A 229 6.26 -4.35 -5.07
CA TYR A 229 6.95 -3.22 -4.46
C TYR A 229 6.76 -1.90 -5.20
N LEU A 230 6.86 -0.83 -4.45
CA LEU A 230 7.03 0.53 -4.97
C LEU A 230 8.50 0.72 -5.33
N ASN A 231 8.76 1.15 -6.54
CA ASN A 231 10.10 1.28 -7.07
C ASN A 231 10.64 2.73 -6.98
N THR A 232 11.89 2.91 -7.35
CA THR A 232 12.58 4.20 -7.32
C THR A 232 11.87 5.28 -8.13
N GLU A 233 11.29 4.93 -9.29
CA GLU A 233 10.61 5.87 -10.17
C GLU A 233 9.40 6.52 -9.49
N LEU A 234 8.72 5.79 -8.62
CA LEU A 234 7.62 6.29 -7.82
C LEU A 234 8.10 6.93 -6.50
N LEU A 235 8.95 6.21 -5.75
CA LEU A 235 9.31 6.60 -4.39
C LEU A 235 10.21 7.83 -4.33
N LEU A 236 11.23 7.92 -5.17
CA LEU A 236 12.22 8.99 -5.07
C LEU A 236 11.62 10.39 -5.31
N PRO A 237 10.77 10.61 -6.32
CA PRO A 237 10.05 11.89 -6.44
C PRO A 237 9.16 12.22 -5.25
N LEU A 238 8.47 11.23 -4.66
CA LEU A 238 7.65 11.42 -3.47
C LEU A 238 8.50 11.80 -2.25
N LEU A 239 9.61 11.11 -2.03
CA LEU A 239 10.53 11.43 -0.95
C LEU A 239 11.09 12.85 -1.09
N LYS A 240 11.52 13.25 -2.29
CA LYS A 240 12.02 14.61 -2.58
C LYS A 240 10.95 15.69 -2.39
N THR A 241 9.71 15.40 -2.76
CA THR A 241 8.64 16.40 -2.71
C THR A 241 7.99 16.51 -1.33
N LEU A 242 7.88 15.39 -0.60
CA LEU A 242 7.18 15.33 0.69
C LEU A 242 8.14 15.34 1.88
N VAL A 243 9.15 14.47 1.85
CA VAL A 243 10.00 14.22 3.02
C VAL A 243 11.12 15.25 3.14
N VAL A 244 11.77 15.60 2.04
CA VAL A 244 12.86 16.58 2.07
C VAL A 244 12.40 17.94 2.63
N PRO A 245 11.29 18.56 2.19
CA PRO A 245 10.83 19.82 2.77
C PRO A 245 10.48 19.70 4.26
N LEU A 246 9.84 18.60 4.66
CA LEU A 246 9.47 18.37 6.06
C LEU A 246 10.71 18.26 6.97
N LEU A 247 11.71 17.50 6.56
CA LEU A 247 12.92 17.25 7.38
C LEU A 247 13.97 18.37 7.21
N SER A 248 13.79 19.30 6.28
CA SER A 248 14.58 20.53 6.19
C SER A 248 14.04 21.65 7.08
N ASP A 249 12.83 21.49 7.63
CA ASP A 249 12.23 22.43 8.58
C ASP A 249 12.67 22.09 10.00
N GLU A 250 13.44 23.00 10.63
CA GLU A 250 13.98 22.79 11.98
C GLU A 250 12.89 22.67 13.05
N GLU A 251 11.74 23.33 12.87
CA GLU A 251 10.61 23.24 13.81
C GLU A 251 9.96 21.88 13.74
N VAL A 252 9.80 21.34 12.53
CA VAL A 252 9.26 19.98 12.31
C VAL A 252 10.21 18.92 12.88
N VAL A 253 11.51 19.05 12.65
CA VAL A 253 12.51 18.12 13.21
C VAL A 253 12.49 18.18 14.74
N ALA A 254 12.47 19.38 15.33
CA ALA A 254 12.39 19.54 16.79
C ALA A 254 11.11 18.92 17.37
N MET A 255 9.97 19.11 16.69
CA MET A 255 8.68 18.49 17.09
C MET A 255 8.76 16.95 17.06
N LEU A 256 9.33 16.38 15.99
CA LEU A 256 9.49 14.92 15.86
C LEU A 256 10.38 14.36 16.97
N VAL A 257 11.52 15.02 17.26
CA VAL A 257 12.43 14.65 18.36
C VAL A 257 11.73 14.72 19.72
N GLU A 258 10.93 15.77 19.97
CA GLU A 258 10.16 15.87 21.21
C GLU A 258 9.06 14.80 21.34
N LEU A 259 8.44 14.40 20.25
CA LEU A 259 7.51 13.26 20.24
C LEU A 259 8.23 11.95 20.59
N MET A 260 9.41 11.72 20.00
CA MET A 260 10.24 10.55 20.34
C MET A 260 10.67 10.54 21.79
N LYS A 261 11.08 11.68 22.37
CA LYS A 261 11.44 11.79 23.79
C LYS A 261 10.30 11.43 24.74
N LYS A 262 9.06 11.70 24.34
CA LYS A 262 7.85 11.39 25.15
C LYS A 262 7.44 9.93 25.07
N ASP A 263 7.92 9.22 24.05
CA ASP A 263 7.63 7.80 23.89
C ASP A 263 8.60 6.99 24.78
N PRO A 264 8.09 6.15 25.69
CA PRO A 264 8.94 5.38 26.62
C PRO A 264 9.87 4.41 25.89
N ASP A 265 9.57 4.04 24.64
CA ASP A 265 10.34 3.09 23.88
C ASP A 265 11.45 3.73 23.05
N PHE A 266 11.26 5.00 22.67
CA PHE A 266 12.20 5.77 21.84
C PHE A 266 12.93 6.87 22.60
N GLY A 267 12.57 7.17 23.86
CA GLY A 267 13.12 8.28 24.63
C GLY A 267 14.64 8.24 24.76
N ASP A 268 15.21 7.07 25.02
CA ASP A 268 16.66 6.88 25.13
C ASP A 268 17.39 7.04 23.79
N MET A 269 16.70 6.84 22.67
CA MET A 269 17.23 6.98 21.31
C MET A 269 17.05 8.39 20.74
N ALA A 270 16.28 9.25 21.40
CA ALA A 270 15.96 10.60 20.89
C ALA A 270 17.19 11.46 20.65
N GLY A 271 18.27 11.25 21.41
CA GLY A 271 19.56 11.92 21.21
C GLY A 271 20.24 11.58 19.88
N LEU A 272 19.99 10.40 19.32
CA LEU A 272 20.49 9.96 18.02
C LEU A 272 19.54 10.33 16.89
N ALA A 273 18.27 10.54 17.20
CA ALA A 273 17.23 10.79 16.19
C ALA A 273 17.40 12.15 15.49
N GLU A 274 17.80 13.19 16.21
CA GLU A 274 17.95 14.52 15.63
C GLU A 274 19.03 14.58 14.53
N PRO A 275 20.26 14.11 14.74
CA PRO A 275 21.27 14.04 13.67
C PRO A 275 20.81 13.18 12.49
N MET A 276 20.11 12.06 12.76
CA MET A 276 19.58 11.18 11.74
C MET A 276 18.52 11.91 10.88
N LEU A 277 17.54 12.55 11.52
CA LEU A 277 16.48 13.28 10.81
C LEU A 277 17.05 14.42 9.96
N LYS A 278 18.04 15.15 10.47
CA LYS A 278 18.72 16.24 9.75
C LYS A 278 19.55 15.75 8.55
N ALA A 279 20.05 14.52 8.58
CA ALA A 279 20.80 13.92 7.47
C ALA A 279 19.92 13.41 6.33
N PHE A 280 18.65 13.08 6.61
CA PHE A 280 17.76 12.49 5.62
C PHE A 280 17.57 13.31 4.33
N PRO A 281 17.45 14.65 4.33
CA PRO A 281 17.38 15.44 3.09
C PRO A 281 18.56 15.17 2.15
N GLU A 282 19.80 15.19 2.65
CA GLU A 282 20.99 14.92 1.85
C GLU A 282 21.07 13.45 1.40
N ILE A 283 20.64 12.52 2.26
CA ILE A 283 20.54 11.11 1.91
C ILE A 283 19.57 10.90 0.77
N ILE A 284 18.36 11.48 0.83
CA ILE A 284 17.34 11.37 -0.23
C ILE A 284 17.86 11.99 -1.53
N GLU A 285 18.54 13.13 -1.48
CA GLU A 285 19.12 13.76 -2.68
C GLU A 285 20.21 12.90 -3.32
N SER A 286 20.98 12.14 -2.54
CA SER A 286 22.02 11.23 -3.01
C SER A 286 21.53 9.81 -3.31
N THR A 287 20.22 9.54 -3.13
CA THR A 287 19.64 8.21 -3.36
C THR A 287 19.58 7.90 -4.85
N THR A 288 20.12 6.76 -5.21
CA THR A 288 20.11 6.22 -6.57
C THR A 288 19.09 5.10 -6.76
N LYS A 289 18.77 4.38 -5.67
CA LYS A 289 17.77 3.31 -5.69
C LYS A 289 17.01 3.25 -4.37
N VAL A 290 15.69 3.14 -4.45
CA VAL A 290 14.82 2.87 -3.30
C VAL A 290 13.64 1.99 -3.73
N GLU A 291 13.45 0.89 -3.01
CA GLU A 291 12.34 -0.06 -3.23
C GLU A 291 11.78 -0.48 -1.89
N ILE A 292 10.46 -0.43 -1.74
CA ILE A 292 9.75 -0.85 -0.55
C ILE A 292 8.54 -1.69 -0.94
N GLY A 293 8.40 -2.87 -0.37
CA GLY A 293 7.32 -3.78 -0.71
C GLY A 293 7.25 -5.02 0.15
N LEU A 294 6.54 -6.02 -0.35
CA LEU A 294 6.33 -7.29 0.31
C LEU A 294 6.79 -8.46 -0.57
N ASN A 295 7.30 -9.48 0.10
CA ASN A 295 7.70 -10.73 -0.49
C ASN A 295 6.71 -11.84 -0.11
N PHE A 296 6.35 -12.64 -1.09
CA PHE A 296 5.38 -13.71 -0.97
C PHE A 296 5.96 -15.02 -1.52
N VAL A 297 5.38 -16.13 -1.08
CA VAL A 297 5.66 -17.50 -1.55
C VAL A 297 4.33 -18.22 -1.83
N LYS A 298 4.38 -19.31 -2.61
CA LYS A 298 3.22 -20.19 -2.83
C LYS A 298 2.78 -20.95 -1.59
#